data_c6493d9a0681a60fd6d4a549a355778a
#
_entry.id   c6493d9a0681a60fd6d4a549a355778a
#
_cell.length_a   1.000
_cell.length_b   1.000
_cell.length_c   1.000
_cell.angle_alpha   90.00
_cell.angle_beta   90.00
_cell.angle_gamma   90.00
#
_symmetry.space_group_name_H-M   'P 1'
#
loop_
_entity.id
_entity.type
_entity.pdbx_description
1 polymer ?
#
loop_
_entity_poly.entity_id
_entity_poly.type
_entity_poly.pdbx_seq_one_letter_code
_entity_poly.pdbx_strand_id
1 'polypeptide(L)'
;MGKTGLRVYMVGGIQGMTYDECVKWRVNVGKVLEAYGIEALSPMRGKAYLQREVSIKDSYEQHKMSTKAAIFARDKWDCLRADFILCNLLKASSVSIGSMFELAWAQDHGKYIIVVMEDEGNPHIHGFVQESASLVVSSLDEAVRHLLVVANVYDENQVKALELPKLD
;
A
#
# COMPACT_ATOMS: atom_id res chain seq x y z
N MET A 1 8.19 -15.47 14.98
CA MET A 1 7.23 -16.24 14.16
C MET A 1 7.90 -16.69 12.87
N GLY A 2 7.57 -17.89 12.35
CA GLY A 2 8.06 -18.35 11.04
C GLY A 2 7.49 -17.46 9.91
N LYS A 3 8.17 -17.47 8.74
CA LYS A 3 7.63 -16.75 7.55
C LYS A 3 6.35 -17.45 7.08
N THR A 4 5.29 -16.68 6.85
CA THR A 4 4.02 -17.20 6.30
C THR A 4 4.11 -17.50 4.80
N GLY A 5 5.08 -16.89 4.10
CA GLY A 5 5.18 -16.89 2.64
C GLY A 5 4.26 -15.85 1.98
N LEU A 6 3.37 -15.20 2.73
CA LEU A 6 2.44 -14.18 2.22
C LEU A 6 3.14 -12.85 1.98
N ARG A 7 2.65 -12.12 0.99
CA ARG A 7 3.16 -10.80 0.56
C ARG A 7 2.06 -9.78 0.48
N VAL A 8 2.36 -8.58 0.98
CA VAL A 8 1.49 -7.40 0.87
C VAL A 8 2.21 -6.34 0.04
N TYR A 9 1.61 -5.88 -1.04
CA TYR A 9 2.11 -4.72 -1.78
C TYR A 9 1.38 -3.46 -1.33
N MET A 10 2.16 -2.43 -0.97
CA MET A 10 1.66 -1.21 -0.34
C MET A 10 1.52 -0.08 -1.36
N VAL A 11 0.35 -0.03 -1.99
CA VAL A 11 -0.07 0.98 -2.97
C VAL A 11 -0.42 2.30 -2.27
N GLY A 12 -0.22 3.42 -2.94
CA GLY A 12 -0.61 4.76 -2.47
C GLY A 12 0.14 5.87 -3.19
N GLY A 13 -0.34 7.10 -3.09
CA GLY A 13 0.24 8.27 -3.74
C GLY A 13 1.73 8.44 -3.45
N ILE A 14 2.49 8.89 -4.46
CA ILE A 14 3.92 9.17 -4.36
C ILE A 14 4.25 10.50 -5.05
N GLN A 15 3.81 10.68 -6.29
CA GLN A 15 4.06 11.90 -7.05
C GLN A 15 3.45 13.12 -6.36
N GLY A 16 4.21 14.19 -6.26
CA GLY A 16 3.79 15.44 -5.61
C GLY A 16 3.93 15.46 -4.08
N MET A 17 4.24 14.32 -3.47
CA MET A 17 4.42 14.19 -2.01
C MET A 17 5.90 14.31 -1.63
N THR A 18 6.18 14.59 -0.37
CA THR A 18 7.52 14.47 0.20
C THR A 18 7.92 13.00 0.36
N TYR A 19 9.23 12.74 0.46
CA TYR A 19 9.73 11.38 0.72
C TYR A 19 9.14 10.79 2.00
N ASP A 20 9.10 11.57 3.08
CA ASP A 20 8.61 11.11 4.39
C ASP A 20 7.12 10.76 4.37
N GLU A 21 6.29 11.55 3.70
CA GLU A 21 4.87 11.23 3.50
C GLU A 21 4.67 9.90 2.76
N CYS A 22 5.53 9.62 1.77
CA CYS A 22 5.48 8.36 1.03
C CYS A 22 5.96 7.17 1.84
N VAL A 23 6.94 7.34 2.73
CA VAL A 23 7.69 6.24 3.34
C VAL A 23 7.21 5.91 4.75
N LYS A 24 6.85 6.91 5.56
CA LYS A 24 6.58 6.74 7.00
C LYS A 24 5.52 5.67 7.27
N TRP A 25 4.33 5.79 6.69
CA TRP A 25 3.25 4.82 6.89
C TRP A 25 3.63 3.42 6.37
N ARG A 26 4.34 3.34 5.24
CA ARG A 26 4.79 2.07 4.66
C ARG A 26 5.79 1.35 5.56
N VAL A 27 6.68 2.11 6.20
CA VAL A 27 7.64 1.56 7.19
C VAL A 27 6.90 1.08 8.43
N ASN A 28 5.96 1.85 8.95
CA ASN A 28 5.21 1.50 10.16
C ASN A 28 4.35 0.26 9.94
N VAL A 29 3.57 0.22 8.86
CA VAL A 29 2.78 -0.95 8.47
C VAL A 29 3.70 -2.15 8.19
N GLY A 30 4.79 -1.95 7.44
CA GLY A 30 5.75 -3.00 7.10
C GLY A 30 6.33 -3.68 8.33
N LYS A 31 6.74 -2.91 9.36
CA LYS A 31 7.24 -3.47 10.63
C LYS A 31 6.20 -4.35 11.33
N VAL A 32 4.94 -3.95 11.31
CA VAL A 32 3.87 -4.76 11.89
C VAL A 32 3.70 -6.05 11.10
N LEU A 33 3.56 -5.98 9.78
CA LEU A 33 3.38 -7.17 8.94
C LEU A 33 4.55 -8.15 9.05
N GLU A 34 5.78 -7.64 9.03
CA GLU A 34 7.01 -8.43 9.14
C GLU A 34 7.12 -9.13 10.52
N ALA A 35 6.66 -8.51 11.60
CA ALA A 35 6.60 -9.13 12.92
C ALA A 35 5.70 -10.39 12.94
N TYR A 36 4.73 -10.44 12.02
CA TYR A 36 3.85 -11.60 11.82
C TYR A 36 4.26 -12.50 10.64
N GLY A 37 5.47 -12.30 10.12
CA GLY A 37 6.04 -13.15 9.07
C GLY A 37 5.48 -12.89 7.67
N ILE A 38 4.80 -11.76 7.45
CA ILE A 38 4.26 -11.32 6.17
C ILE A 38 5.24 -10.35 5.51
N GLU A 39 5.67 -10.62 4.27
CA GLU A 39 6.59 -9.76 3.52
C GLU A 39 5.87 -8.49 3.05
N ALA A 40 6.40 -7.31 3.43
CA ALA A 40 5.88 -6.02 3.01
C ALA A 40 6.66 -5.47 1.81
N LEU A 41 5.98 -5.27 0.68
CA LEU A 41 6.57 -4.76 -0.56
C LEU A 41 6.26 -3.28 -0.71
N SER A 42 7.27 -2.42 -0.60
CA SER A 42 7.13 -0.98 -0.78
C SER A 42 7.65 -0.54 -2.15
N PRO A 43 6.90 0.28 -2.93
CA PRO A 43 7.40 0.90 -4.16
C PRO A 43 8.54 1.88 -3.90
N MET A 44 8.73 2.32 -2.66
CA MET A 44 9.81 3.23 -2.24
C MET A 44 11.09 2.52 -1.82
N ARG A 45 11.11 1.17 -1.74
CA ARG A 45 12.32 0.42 -1.38
C ARG A 45 13.47 0.71 -2.37
N GLY A 46 14.67 0.92 -1.84
CA GLY A 46 15.86 1.23 -2.63
C GLY A 46 15.92 2.64 -3.20
N LYS A 47 14.98 3.54 -2.82
CA LYS A 47 14.91 4.92 -3.31
C LYS A 47 15.33 5.97 -2.26
N ALA A 48 16.23 5.62 -1.33
CA ALA A 48 16.70 6.55 -0.29
C ALA A 48 17.36 7.84 -0.85
N TYR A 49 17.82 7.83 -2.09
CA TYR A 49 18.33 9.01 -2.78
C TYR A 49 17.27 10.10 -3.01
N LEU A 50 15.97 9.80 -2.81
CA LEU A 50 14.89 10.76 -2.87
C LEU A 50 14.59 11.46 -1.54
N GLN A 51 15.33 11.18 -0.46
CA GLN A 51 15.05 11.72 0.90
C GLN A 51 15.04 13.25 0.97
N ARG A 52 15.71 13.94 0.04
CA ARG A 52 15.74 15.42 -0.01
C ARG A 52 14.69 16.04 -0.92
N GLU A 53 13.90 15.21 -1.61
CA GLU A 53 12.84 15.70 -2.49
C GLU A 53 11.68 16.23 -1.64
N VAL A 54 11.36 17.49 -1.82
CA VAL A 54 10.20 18.16 -1.20
C VAL A 54 8.90 17.89 -1.96
N SER A 55 9.03 17.43 -3.21
CA SER A 55 7.93 17.00 -4.07
C SER A 55 8.47 15.98 -5.06
N ILE A 56 8.14 14.72 -4.85
CA ILE A 56 8.61 13.61 -5.71
C ILE A 56 8.01 13.76 -7.11
N LYS A 57 8.86 13.68 -8.12
CA LYS A 57 8.48 13.71 -9.54
C LYS A 57 7.97 12.35 -10.01
N ASP A 58 7.38 12.32 -11.18
CA ASP A 58 6.90 11.09 -11.83
C ASP A 58 8.03 10.13 -12.22
N SER A 59 9.24 10.66 -12.47
CA SER A 59 10.44 9.86 -12.76
C SER A 59 11.73 10.63 -12.52
N TYR A 60 12.83 9.88 -12.48
CA TYR A 60 14.21 10.37 -12.33
C TYR A 60 15.09 9.56 -13.28
N GLU A 61 15.24 10.04 -14.51
CA GLU A 61 15.89 9.28 -15.60
C GLU A 61 17.38 8.97 -15.34
N GLN A 62 18.04 9.76 -14.47
CA GLN A 62 19.43 9.49 -14.02
C GLN A 62 19.54 8.29 -13.08
N HIS A 63 18.43 7.81 -12.51
CA HIS A 63 18.37 6.65 -11.59
C HIS A 63 17.67 5.48 -12.26
N LYS A 64 18.41 4.43 -12.59
CA LYS A 64 17.88 3.24 -13.31
C LYS A 64 16.63 2.64 -12.71
N MET A 65 16.46 2.71 -11.38
CA MET A 65 15.26 2.21 -10.69
C MET A 65 14.10 3.21 -10.67
N SER A 66 14.28 4.42 -11.15
CA SER A 66 13.27 5.49 -11.16
C SER A 66 13.04 6.10 -12.53
N THR A 67 13.44 5.43 -13.60
CA THR A 67 12.91 5.73 -14.95
C THR A 67 11.45 5.33 -15.03
N LYS A 68 10.65 5.99 -15.88
CA LYS A 68 9.23 5.65 -16.07
C LYS A 68 9.00 4.17 -16.34
N ALA A 69 9.79 3.60 -17.25
CA ALA A 69 9.69 2.18 -17.61
C ALA A 69 10.04 1.25 -16.42
N ALA A 70 11.07 1.58 -15.63
CA ALA A 70 11.48 0.77 -14.49
C ALA A 70 10.45 0.83 -13.35
N ILE A 71 9.87 2.01 -13.07
CA ILE A 71 8.80 2.17 -12.09
C ILE A 71 7.61 1.31 -12.51
N PHE A 72 7.10 1.51 -13.73
CA PHE A 72 5.95 0.77 -14.25
C PHE A 72 6.15 -0.76 -14.19
N ALA A 73 7.29 -1.23 -14.67
CA ALA A 73 7.57 -2.67 -14.72
C ALA A 73 7.65 -3.28 -13.31
N ARG A 74 8.35 -2.60 -12.39
CA ARG A 74 8.53 -3.10 -11.03
C ARG A 74 7.24 -3.06 -10.22
N ASP A 75 6.50 -1.96 -10.29
CA ASP A 75 5.28 -1.81 -9.52
C ASP A 75 4.21 -2.80 -10.02
N LYS A 76 4.12 -3.03 -11.34
CA LYS A 76 3.29 -4.09 -11.91
C LYS A 76 3.73 -5.48 -11.42
N TRP A 77 5.03 -5.77 -11.45
CA TRP A 77 5.55 -7.06 -11.00
C TRP A 77 5.31 -7.30 -9.51
N ASP A 78 5.50 -6.29 -8.65
CA ASP A 78 5.21 -6.38 -7.22
C ASP A 78 3.72 -6.58 -6.95
N CYS A 79 2.87 -5.84 -7.66
CA CYS A 79 1.41 -5.98 -7.58
C CYS A 79 0.98 -7.43 -7.93
N LEU A 80 1.49 -7.97 -9.03
CA LEU A 80 1.08 -9.31 -9.50
C LEU A 80 1.62 -10.46 -8.64
N ARG A 81 2.78 -10.32 -7.99
CA ARG A 81 3.35 -11.34 -7.12
C ARG A 81 2.90 -11.27 -5.66
N ALA A 82 2.21 -10.19 -5.27
CA ALA A 82 1.62 -10.07 -3.94
C ALA A 82 0.36 -10.91 -3.78
N ASP A 83 0.05 -11.30 -2.56
CA ASP A 83 -1.20 -11.98 -2.19
C ASP A 83 -2.26 -10.94 -1.82
N PHE A 84 -1.84 -9.88 -1.14
CA PHE A 84 -2.67 -8.77 -0.69
C PHE A 84 -2.19 -7.45 -1.28
N ILE A 85 -3.14 -6.57 -1.56
CA ILE A 85 -2.89 -5.17 -1.87
C ILE A 85 -3.45 -4.32 -0.74
N LEU A 86 -2.58 -3.52 -0.12
CA LEU A 86 -2.99 -2.48 0.83
C LEU A 86 -2.83 -1.12 0.15
N CYS A 87 -3.95 -0.53 -0.25
CA CYS A 87 -3.98 0.75 -0.98
C CYS A 87 -4.37 1.88 -0.03
N ASN A 88 -3.39 2.69 0.38
CA ASN A 88 -3.61 3.85 1.22
C ASN A 88 -3.82 5.11 0.38
N LEU A 89 -5.07 5.60 0.36
CA LEU A 89 -5.50 6.81 -0.33
C LEU A 89 -5.90 7.95 0.63
N LEU A 90 -5.61 7.80 1.93
CA LEU A 90 -5.89 8.84 2.94
C LEU A 90 -5.19 10.15 2.59
N LYS A 91 -5.89 11.26 2.86
CA LYS A 91 -5.39 12.63 2.67
C LYS A 91 -5.04 12.96 1.21
N ALA A 92 -5.56 12.20 0.25
CA ALA A 92 -5.33 12.48 -1.15
C ALA A 92 -5.99 13.80 -1.56
N SER A 93 -5.21 14.69 -2.20
CA SER A 93 -5.70 15.94 -2.76
C SER A 93 -6.12 15.81 -4.24
N SER A 94 -5.71 14.73 -4.89
CA SER A 94 -6.02 14.41 -6.28
C SER A 94 -5.97 12.92 -6.53
N VAL A 95 -6.54 12.48 -7.64
CA VAL A 95 -6.53 11.07 -8.03
C VAL A 95 -5.12 10.61 -8.39
N SER A 96 -4.66 9.53 -7.76
CA SER A 96 -3.41 8.85 -8.10
C SER A 96 -3.64 7.88 -9.26
N ILE A 97 -3.22 8.27 -10.47
CA ILE A 97 -3.33 7.43 -11.66
C ILE A 97 -2.60 6.09 -11.48
N GLY A 98 -1.38 6.13 -10.93
CA GLY A 98 -0.60 4.92 -10.65
C GLY A 98 -1.34 3.94 -9.75
N SER A 99 -1.91 4.43 -8.65
CA SER A 99 -2.70 3.59 -7.74
C SER A 99 -3.93 2.99 -8.43
N MET A 100 -4.57 3.72 -9.34
CA MET A 100 -5.70 3.17 -10.10
C MET A 100 -5.29 2.04 -11.05
N PHE A 101 -4.13 2.15 -11.72
CA PHE A 101 -3.56 1.05 -12.51
C PHE A 101 -3.25 -0.18 -11.65
N GLU A 102 -2.65 0.03 -10.46
CA GLU A 102 -2.29 -1.04 -9.54
C GLU A 102 -3.53 -1.76 -9.00
N LEU A 103 -4.61 -1.04 -8.66
CA LEU A 103 -5.89 -1.64 -8.28
C LEU A 103 -6.50 -2.46 -9.42
N ALA A 104 -6.48 -1.94 -10.65
CA ALA A 104 -7.01 -2.66 -11.81
C ALA A 104 -6.23 -3.95 -12.10
N TRP A 105 -4.89 -3.91 -12.05
CA TRP A 105 -4.07 -5.12 -12.22
C TRP A 105 -4.32 -6.14 -11.11
N ALA A 106 -4.46 -5.67 -9.88
CA ALA A 106 -4.72 -6.53 -8.74
C ALA A 106 -6.08 -7.23 -8.85
N GLN A 107 -7.12 -6.47 -9.19
CA GLN A 107 -8.48 -6.98 -9.35
C GLN A 107 -8.56 -8.01 -10.47
N ASP A 108 -7.97 -7.73 -11.64
CA ASP A 108 -7.93 -8.64 -12.80
C ASP A 108 -7.23 -9.98 -12.48
N HIS A 109 -6.32 -9.98 -11.51
CA HIS A 109 -5.58 -11.17 -11.06
C HIS A 109 -6.10 -11.76 -9.74
N GLY A 110 -7.29 -11.38 -9.31
CA GLY A 110 -7.97 -11.96 -8.15
C GLY A 110 -7.23 -11.76 -6.82
N LYS A 111 -6.53 -10.63 -6.65
CA LYS A 111 -5.84 -10.30 -5.40
C LYS A 111 -6.83 -9.85 -4.34
N TYR A 112 -6.51 -10.06 -3.07
CA TYR A 112 -7.29 -9.50 -1.98
C TYR A 112 -6.89 -8.03 -1.78
N ILE A 113 -7.82 -7.11 -2.00
CA ILE A 113 -7.56 -5.67 -2.04
C ILE A 113 -8.23 -4.98 -0.87
N ILE A 114 -7.44 -4.29 -0.04
CA ILE A 114 -7.93 -3.42 1.03
C ILE A 114 -7.62 -1.98 0.63
N VAL A 115 -8.66 -1.16 0.47
CA VAL A 115 -8.55 0.27 0.22
C VAL A 115 -8.79 1.03 1.50
N VAL A 116 -7.91 1.97 1.81
CA VAL A 116 -7.99 2.86 2.97
C VAL A 116 -8.21 4.28 2.46
N MET A 117 -9.38 4.86 2.72
CA MET A 117 -9.71 6.23 2.33
C MET A 117 -10.79 6.80 3.24
N GLU A 118 -10.92 8.12 3.29
CA GLU A 118 -11.99 8.80 4.01
C GLU A 118 -13.35 8.44 3.41
N ASP A 119 -14.37 8.37 4.25
CA ASP A 119 -15.76 8.05 3.84
C ASP A 119 -16.37 9.16 2.97
N GLU A 120 -15.89 10.40 3.14
CA GLU A 120 -16.34 11.57 2.40
C GLU A 120 -15.18 12.44 1.93
N GLY A 121 -15.35 13.13 0.80
CA GLY A 121 -14.43 14.13 0.30
C GLY A 121 -13.14 13.60 -0.34
N ASN A 122 -12.87 12.31 -0.30
CA ASN A 122 -11.70 11.73 -0.95
C ASN A 122 -11.89 11.71 -2.49
N PRO A 123 -10.92 12.18 -3.29
CA PRO A 123 -11.05 12.23 -4.75
C PRO A 123 -11.15 10.84 -5.42
N HIS A 124 -10.82 9.78 -4.70
CA HIS A 124 -10.92 8.40 -5.19
C HIS A 124 -12.28 7.74 -4.89
N ILE A 125 -13.23 8.45 -4.28
CA ILE A 125 -14.59 7.92 -4.08
C ILE A 125 -15.26 7.79 -5.45
N HIS A 126 -15.19 6.58 -5.97
CA HIS A 126 -15.72 6.24 -7.29
C HIS A 126 -16.14 4.78 -7.30
N GLY A 127 -17.27 4.46 -8.00
CA GLY A 127 -17.80 3.11 -8.03
C GLY A 127 -16.78 2.04 -8.46
N PHE A 128 -15.91 2.32 -9.43
CA PHE A 128 -14.88 1.38 -9.86
C PHE A 128 -13.83 1.09 -8.77
N VAL A 129 -13.48 2.08 -7.98
CA VAL A 129 -12.55 1.89 -6.85
C VAL A 129 -13.21 1.03 -5.77
N GLN A 130 -14.47 1.32 -5.43
CA GLN A 130 -15.23 0.58 -4.45
C GLN A 130 -15.46 -0.88 -4.86
N GLU A 131 -15.88 -1.11 -6.12
CA GLU A 131 -16.12 -2.46 -6.65
C GLU A 131 -14.83 -3.28 -6.89
N SER A 132 -13.68 -2.62 -7.07
CA SER A 132 -12.38 -3.31 -7.18
C SER A 132 -11.84 -3.77 -5.83
N ALA A 133 -12.31 -3.21 -4.73
CA ALA A 133 -11.84 -3.52 -3.39
C ALA A 133 -12.57 -4.73 -2.78
N SER A 134 -11.84 -5.61 -2.10
CA SER A 134 -12.41 -6.64 -1.24
C SER A 134 -12.94 -6.03 0.06
N LEU A 135 -12.33 -4.93 0.50
CA LEU A 135 -12.72 -4.16 1.68
C LEU A 135 -12.32 -2.70 1.51
N VAL A 136 -13.19 -1.77 1.92
CA VAL A 136 -12.88 -0.35 2.06
C VAL A 136 -13.03 0.03 3.53
N VAL A 137 -12.01 0.71 4.08
CA VAL A 137 -11.96 1.14 5.49
C VAL A 137 -11.42 2.56 5.59
N SER A 138 -11.62 3.23 6.74
CA SER A 138 -11.22 4.61 6.95
C SER A 138 -9.90 4.78 7.74
N SER A 139 -9.25 3.69 8.14
CA SER A 139 -7.97 3.76 8.85
C SER A 139 -7.01 2.62 8.50
N LEU A 140 -5.70 2.90 8.58
CA LEU A 140 -4.66 1.88 8.43
C LEU A 140 -4.71 0.82 9.54
N ASP A 141 -5.09 1.21 10.75
CA ASP A 141 -5.24 0.29 11.88
C ASP A 141 -6.29 -0.79 11.60
N GLU A 142 -7.47 -0.38 11.12
CA GLU A 142 -8.53 -1.29 10.73
C GLU A 142 -8.11 -2.20 9.57
N ALA A 143 -7.45 -1.63 8.55
CA ALA A 143 -6.95 -2.38 7.41
C ALA A 143 -5.95 -3.48 7.81
N VAL A 144 -4.98 -3.15 8.67
CA VAL A 144 -3.97 -4.10 9.15
C VAL A 144 -4.59 -5.18 10.01
N ARG A 145 -5.53 -4.84 10.92
CA ARG A 145 -6.27 -5.85 11.71
C ARG A 145 -7.02 -6.83 10.82
N HIS A 146 -7.75 -6.31 9.85
CA HIS A 146 -8.48 -7.15 8.90
C HIS A 146 -7.56 -8.04 8.09
N LEU A 147 -6.43 -7.50 7.60
CA LEU A 147 -5.44 -8.26 6.87
C LEU A 147 -4.89 -9.43 7.70
N LEU A 148 -4.57 -9.21 8.98
CA LEU A 148 -4.05 -10.27 9.86
C LEU A 148 -5.08 -11.39 10.09
N VAL A 149 -6.37 -11.07 10.10
CA VAL A 149 -7.45 -12.07 10.18
C VAL A 149 -7.54 -12.87 8.88
N VAL A 150 -7.61 -12.20 7.74
CA VAL A 150 -7.72 -12.87 6.42
C VAL A 150 -6.47 -13.68 6.11
N ALA A 151 -5.30 -13.23 6.54
CA ALA A 151 -4.04 -13.98 6.44
C ALA A 151 -3.97 -15.19 7.39
N ASN A 152 -5.02 -15.43 8.19
CA ASN A 152 -5.09 -16.51 9.18
C ASN A 152 -3.95 -16.47 10.22
N VAL A 153 -3.51 -15.26 10.58
CA VAL A 153 -2.48 -15.02 11.61
C VAL A 153 -3.12 -14.86 12.97
N TYR A 154 -4.29 -14.23 13.02
CA TYR A 154 -5.10 -14.04 14.21
C TYR A 154 -6.57 -14.34 13.94
N ASP A 155 -7.29 -14.77 14.99
CA ASP A 155 -8.75 -14.74 14.97
C ASP A 155 -9.28 -13.32 15.28
N GLU A 156 -10.57 -13.10 15.03
CA GLU A 156 -11.21 -11.79 15.22
C GLU A 156 -11.13 -11.26 16.66
N ASN A 157 -11.14 -12.13 17.67
CA ASN A 157 -11.09 -11.71 19.07
C ASN A 157 -9.67 -11.34 19.47
N GLN A 158 -8.69 -12.11 19.03
CA GLN A 158 -7.28 -11.85 19.28
C GLN A 158 -6.84 -10.53 18.64
N VAL A 159 -7.28 -10.25 17.40
CA VAL A 159 -6.89 -9.04 16.68
C VAL A 159 -7.50 -7.76 17.28
N LYS A 160 -8.68 -7.84 17.90
CA LYS A 160 -9.29 -6.69 18.60
C LYS A 160 -8.47 -6.25 19.82
N ALA A 161 -7.84 -7.19 20.50
CA ALA A 161 -7.00 -6.93 21.68
C ALA A 161 -5.56 -6.50 21.31
N LEU A 162 -5.20 -6.53 20.02
CA LEU A 162 -3.85 -6.21 19.57
C LEU A 162 -3.58 -4.71 19.68
N GLU A 163 -2.56 -4.33 20.41
CA GLU A 163 -2.05 -2.96 20.45
C GLU A 163 -1.13 -2.74 19.22
N LEU A 164 -1.62 -1.98 18.24
CA LEU A 164 -0.81 -1.58 17.10
C LEU A 164 -0.09 -0.25 17.39
N PRO A 165 1.15 -0.07 16.91
CA PRO A 165 1.79 1.23 16.95
C PRO A 165 1.04 2.21 16.02
N LYS A 166 1.30 3.51 16.15
CA LYS A 166 0.77 4.51 15.24
C LYS A 166 1.24 4.23 13.81
N LEU A 167 0.31 4.02 12.87
CA LEU A 167 0.61 3.59 11.49
C LEU A 167 0.70 4.74 10.48
N ASP A 168 0.11 5.89 10.78
CA ASP A 168 0.06 7.12 9.95
C ASP A 168 1.22 8.11 10.21
#